data_352d50cf22e75aac93f84e75e23d6b5f
#
_entry.id   352d50cf22e75aac93f84e75e23d6b5f
#
_cell.length_a   1.000
_cell.length_b   1.000
_cell.length_c   1.000
_cell.angle_alpha   90.00
_cell.angle_beta   90.00
_cell.angle_gamma   90.00
#
_symmetry.space_group_name_H-M   'P 1'
#
loop_
_entity.id
_entity.type
_entity.pdbx_description
1 polymer ?
#
loop_
_entity_poly.entity_id
_entity_poly.type
_entity_poly.pdbx_seq_one_letter_code
_entity_poly.pdbx_strand_id
1 'polypeptide(L)'
;HSSAASDVYKRQVFHIQSSGKGVVKPINILVAIFSEKESHSVFLLNKYNLSRLDVVTYLSHGSKKNNEGSTNADEENAFKDDELKKSNENDFLINLNNLVSEDKIDKVIGRKKEIERLVQILSRRNKNNPLLVGESGVGKTAIAEGLAYLITKKDVPKIIQDTVVYSLDIAALIAGTKYRGDFEKRLKNVLKFLSKENNPILFIDEIHTIIGAGSASGGSLDVSNLLKPALGKGQIRCIGSTTFQEYRGIFNQNQALSRRFQKIDIIEPTFDECEEILNGIKEIYETYHDVEYDSESIKSAIELSSKYINDRFLPDKAIDVIDETGALLNINRKNNNKIKILKTDIEMTISKITKIPEQSISSNDKKSLKNIESNLKRVIFGQDKAVETLSNAIKLSRVGLRDENKTIGSFLFTGPTGVGKTEISKQLSDILGIDLVRFDTVSYTHLRA
;
A
#
# COMPACT_ATOMS: atom_id res chain seq x y z
N HIS A 1 1.19 14.88 43.70
CA HIS A 1 2.56 14.66 43.21
C HIS A 1 2.77 13.31 42.46
N SER A 2 1.85 12.35 42.62
CA SER A 2 1.95 11.03 41.93
C SER A 2 1.44 11.06 40.48
N SER A 3 0.58 11.99 40.10
CA SER A 3 -0.06 12.02 38.78
C SER A 3 0.88 12.53 37.66
N ALA A 4 1.68 13.56 37.95
CA ALA A 4 2.59 14.16 36.97
C ALA A 4 3.71 13.20 36.49
N ALA A 5 4.26 12.39 37.41
CA ALA A 5 5.26 11.39 37.06
C ALA A 5 4.68 10.27 36.16
N SER A 6 3.43 9.87 36.42
CA SER A 6 2.71 8.89 35.61
C SER A 6 2.42 9.42 34.19
N ASP A 7 2.10 10.70 34.05
CA ASP A 7 1.79 11.30 32.76
C ASP A 7 3.03 11.53 31.90
N VAL A 8 4.16 11.89 32.52
CA VAL A 8 5.49 11.96 31.86
C VAL A 8 5.89 10.59 31.32
N TYR A 9 5.69 9.53 32.13
CA TYR A 9 6.02 8.16 31.70
C TYR A 9 5.13 7.68 30.56
N LYS A 10 3.81 7.93 30.62
CA LYS A 10 2.86 7.57 29.56
C LYS A 10 3.19 8.27 28.23
N ARG A 11 3.50 9.56 28.25
CA ARG A 11 3.90 10.31 27.05
C ARG A 11 5.16 9.74 26.41
N GLN A 12 6.15 9.29 27.22
CA GLN A 12 7.38 8.67 26.72
C GLN A 12 7.15 7.29 26.12
N VAL A 13 6.31 6.47 26.74
CA VAL A 13 5.93 5.15 26.18
C VAL A 13 5.25 5.36 24.82
N PHE A 14 4.33 6.32 24.70
CA PHE A 14 3.69 6.66 23.43
C PHE A 14 4.70 7.15 22.38
N HIS A 15 5.65 7.99 22.75
CA HIS A 15 6.65 8.53 21.81
C HIS A 15 7.63 7.46 21.31
N ILE A 16 7.95 6.46 22.14
CA ILE A 16 8.85 5.35 21.76
C ILE A 16 8.11 4.30 20.93
N GLN A 17 6.84 4.02 21.23
CA GLN A 17 5.99 3.18 20.38
C GLN A 17 5.81 3.75 18.98
N SER A 18 5.63 5.08 18.87
CA SER A 18 5.50 5.75 17.58
C SER A 18 6.82 5.87 16.79
N SER A 19 7.98 5.72 17.47
CA SER A 19 9.31 5.82 16.83
C SER A 19 9.94 4.46 16.50
N GLY A 20 9.23 3.34 16.66
CA GLY A 20 9.72 1.98 16.32
C GLY A 20 10.88 1.44 17.15
N LYS A 21 11.29 2.12 18.22
CA LYS A 21 12.39 1.68 19.11
C LYS A 21 11.82 0.95 20.32
N GLY A 22 11.89 -0.36 20.32
CA GLY A 22 11.17 -1.27 21.22
C GLY A 22 11.54 -1.27 22.73
N VAL A 23 12.46 -0.42 23.26
CA VAL A 23 12.83 -0.43 24.67
C VAL A 23 13.03 0.98 25.21
N VAL A 24 12.30 1.32 26.29
CA VAL A 24 12.44 2.59 27.02
C VAL A 24 13.69 2.53 27.90
N LYS A 25 14.70 3.35 27.58
CA LYS A 25 15.91 3.47 28.43
C LYS A 25 15.70 4.57 29.49
N PRO A 26 16.29 4.45 30.70
CA PRO A 26 16.16 5.46 31.78
C PRO A 26 16.52 6.88 31.33
N ILE A 27 17.46 7.03 30.42
CA ILE A 27 17.92 8.32 29.91
C ILE A 27 16.83 9.02 29.05
N ASN A 28 15.89 8.28 28.42
CA ASN A 28 14.76 8.86 27.71
C ASN A 28 13.78 9.52 28.69
N ILE A 29 13.68 9.00 29.91
CA ILE A 29 12.88 9.61 30.99
C ILE A 29 13.51 10.94 31.43
N LEU A 30 14.84 11.02 31.48
CA LEU A 30 15.55 12.25 31.78
C LEU A 30 15.24 13.36 30.77
N VAL A 31 15.22 13.04 29.47
CA VAL A 31 14.84 13.99 28.43
C VAL A 31 13.39 14.49 28.59
N ALA A 32 12.50 13.60 29.05
CA ALA A 32 11.09 13.97 29.28
C ALA A 32 10.90 14.88 30.49
N ILE A 33 11.71 14.74 31.53
CA ILE A 33 11.68 15.63 32.70
C ILE A 33 11.92 17.09 32.30
N PHE A 34 12.80 17.36 31.34
CA PHE A 34 13.04 18.72 30.84
C PHE A 34 11.83 19.37 30.14
N SER A 35 10.81 18.59 29.78
CA SER A 35 9.57 19.13 29.21
C SER A 35 8.67 19.83 30.26
N GLU A 36 8.86 19.50 31.53
CA GLU A 36 8.13 20.10 32.67
C GLU A 36 8.91 21.30 33.25
N LYS A 37 8.85 22.44 32.57
CA LYS A 37 9.66 23.64 32.87
C LYS A 37 9.56 24.14 34.31
N GLU A 38 8.44 23.90 35.00
CA GLU A 38 8.19 24.31 36.40
C GLU A 38 8.59 23.25 37.44
N SER A 39 9.19 22.13 37.00
CA SER A 39 9.59 21.05 37.88
C SER A 39 10.87 21.41 38.68
N HIS A 40 10.84 21.11 39.96
CA HIS A 40 12.03 21.25 40.86
C HIS A 40 13.24 20.44 40.35
N SER A 41 12.99 19.33 39.66
CA SER A 41 14.00 18.51 39.03
C SER A 41 14.72 19.25 37.88
N VAL A 42 14.00 20.00 37.06
CA VAL A 42 14.58 20.81 35.99
C VAL A 42 15.40 21.96 36.55
N PHE A 43 14.92 22.59 37.63
CA PHE A 43 15.68 23.62 38.34
C PHE A 43 17.02 23.08 38.86
N LEU A 44 17.03 21.92 39.45
CA LEU A 44 18.27 21.28 39.95
C LEU A 44 19.22 20.91 38.80
N LEU A 45 18.70 20.34 37.70
CA LEU A 45 19.51 19.98 36.54
C LEU A 45 20.16 21.20 35.89
N ASN A 46 19.42 22.30 35.77
CA ASN A 46 19.93 23.57 35.25
C ASN A 46 21.00 24.18 36.21
N LYS A 47 20.85 24.01 37.53
CA LYS A 47 21.85 24.46 38.52
C LYS A 47 23.20 23.72 38.36
N TYR A 48 23.18 22.51 37.82
CA TYR A 48 24.39 21.75 37.49
C TYR A 48 24.84 21.91 36.04
N ASN A 49 24.36 22.96 35.37
CA ASN A 49 24.65 23.25 33.96
C ASN A 49 24.32 22.10 32.98
N LEU A 50 23.36 21.25 33.35
CA LEU A 50 22.84 20.21 32.46
C LEU A 50 21.60 20.70 31.73
N SER A 51 21.74 20.87 30.43
CA SER A 51 20.61 21.24 29.54
C SER A 51 19.99 20.02 28.89
N ARG A 52 18.77 20.18 28.39
CA ARG A 52 18.11 19.13 27.58
C ARG A 52 18.97 18.71 26.38
N LEU A 53 19.68 19.68 25.80
CA LEU A 53 20.53 19.46 24.62
C LEU A 53 21.70 18.53 24.96
N ASP A 54 22.34 18.70 26.12
CA ASP A 54 23.46 17.88 26.55
C ASP A 54 23.05 16.42 26.70
N VAL A 55 21.85 16.16 27.24
CA VAL A 55 21.33 14.80 27.42
C VAL A 55 20.97 14.17 26.06
N VAL A 56 20.41 14.94 25.14
CA VAL A 56 20.08 14.47 23.78
C VAL A 56 21.35 14.20 22.96
N THR A 57 22.36 15.08 23.07
CA THR A 57 23.65 14.92 22.39
C THR A 57 24.41 13.70 22.92
N TYR A 58 24.38 13.45 24.23
CA TYR A 58 24.95 12.25 24.85
C TYR A 58 24.24 10.96 24.33
N LEU A 59 22.94 11.02 24.11
CA LEU A 59 22.15 9.90 23.56
C LEU A 59 22.50 9.60 22.10
N SER A 60 22.81 10.63 21.32
CA SER A 60 23.05 10.47 19.87
C SER A 60 24.50 10.13 19.54
N HIS A 61 25.47 10.59 20.32
CA HIS A 61 26.89 10.51 19.94
C HIS A 61 27.81 9.73 20.89
N GLY A 62 27.33 9.27 22.07
CA GLY A 62 28.20 8.55 23.03
C GLY A 62 29.47 9.34 23.34
N SER A 63 29.96 9.33 24.57
CA SER A 63 31.09 10.14 25.06
C SER A 63 32.28 10.23 24.09
N LYS A 64 32.47 11.39 23.45
CA LYS A 64 33.82 11.86 23.04
C LYS A 64 34.24 12.96 23.96
N LYS A 65 35.34 12.69 24.67
CA LYS A 65 36.02 13.60 25.59
C LYS A 65 36.78 14.70 24.84
N ASN A 66 36.83 15.89 25.52
CA ASN A 66 37.85 16.95 25.53
C ASN A 66 37.85 17.92 24.30
N ASN A 67 37.96 19.22 24.41
CA ASN A 67 38.57 20.15 25.40
C ASN A 67 38.13 21.58 25.04
N GLU A 68 37.95 22.36 26.12
CA GLU A 68 38.33 23.76 26.30
C GLU A 68 37.91 24.88 25.31
N GLY A 69 37.08 25.76 25.84
CA GLY A 69 37.36 27.20 25.91
C GLY A 69 37.01 28.07 24.72
N SER A 70 35.94 28.76 24.84
CA SER A 70 35.78 30.24 24.71
C SER A 70 34.49 30.68 24.05
N THR A 71 33.78 31.48 24.79
CA THR A 71 32.83 32.55 24.47
C THR A 71 32.67 32.95 23.00
N ASN A 72 31.41 32.95 22.48
CA ASN A 72 30.78 34.15 21.91
C ASN A 72 29.34 33.88 21.45
N ALA A 73 28.52 34.88 21.65
CA ALA A 73 27.06 34.91 21.56
C ALA A 73 26.49 35.04 20.13
N ASP A 74 27.19 34.67 19.08
CA ASP A 74 26.76 34.81 17.68
C ASP A 74 26.55 33.48 16.91
N GLU A 75 26.57 32.35 17.60
CA GLU A 75 26.48 31.02 16.95
C GLU A 75 25.08 30.41 16.87
N GLU A 76 24.04 31.02 17.43
CA GLU A 76 22.67 30.43 17.37
C GLU A 76 22.04 30.37 15.98
N ASN A 77 22.55 31.12 14.99
CA ASN A 77 22.07 31.11 13.63
C ASN A 77 22.88 30.21 12.68
N ALA A 78 24.09 29.81 13.06
CA ALA A 78 24.96 28.97 12.22
C ALA A 78 24.65 27.47 12.36
N PHE A 79 24.20 27.01 13.53
CA PHE A 79 23.89 25.57 13.75
C PHE A 79 22.57 25.10 13.11
N LYS A 80 21.66 26.03 12.75
CA LYS A 80 20.44 25.68 11.99
C LYS A 80 20.71 25.42 10.51
N ASP A 81 21.80 25.95 9.97
CA ASP A 81 22.14 25.78 8.56
C ASP A 81 23.05 24.56 8.27
N ASP A 82 23.77 24.04 9.26
CA ASP A 82 24.70 22.92 9.05
C ASP A 82 24.05 21.51 9.19
N GLU A 83 22.99 21.34 9.97
CA GLU A 83 22.23 20.07 9.94
C GLU A 83 21.40 19.94 8.66
N LEU A 84 20.96 21.04 8.05
CA LEU A 84 20.32 21.07 6.74
C LEU A 84 21.32 20.91 5.57
N LYS A 85 22.63 21.13 5.82
CA LYS A 85 23.70 20.98 4.79
C LYS A 85 24.28 19.57 4.68
N LYS A 86 23.89 18.61 5.54
CA LYS A 86 24.42 17.24 5.55
C LYS A 86 23.44 16.13 5.13
N SER A 87 22.19 16.44 4.80
CA SER A 87 21.40 15.51 3.99
C SER A 87 21.90 15.66 2.55
N ASN A 88 22.68 14.70 2.08
CA ASN A 88 23.05 14.64 0.68
C ASN A 88 21.78 14.71 -0.14
N GLU A 89 21.75 15.55 -1.18
CA GLU A 89 20.62 15.72 -2.10
C GLU A 89 20.18 14.38 -2.71
N ASN A 90 21.06 13.38 -2.65
CA ASN A 90 20.84 12.00 -3.07
C ASN A 90 20.01 11.15 -2.09
N ASP A 91 19.85 11.57 -0.84
CA ASP A 91 19.15 10.74 0.18
C ASP A 91 17.63 10.63 -0.09
N PHE A 92 17.09 11.51 -0.95
CA PHE A 92 15.66 11.54 -1.33
C PHE A 92 15.38 10.97 -2.72
N LEU A 93 16.42 10.57 -3.45
CA LEU A 93 16.32 10.06 -4.81
C LEU A 93 16.93 8.66 -4.91
N ILE A 94 16.14 7.74 -5.41
CA ILE A 94 16.57 6.38 -5.69
C ILE A 94 16.84 6.26 -7.20
N ASN A 95 18.07 5.96 -7.59
CA ASN A 95 18.42 5.74 -8.98
C ASN A 95 17.99 4.32 -9.41
N LEU A 96 16.90 4.22 -10.20
CA LEU A 96 16.36 2.94 -10.64
C LEU A 96 17.29 2.22 -11.61
N ASN A 97 18.05 2.92 -12.46
CA ASN A 97 19.00 2.29 -13.38
C ASN A 97 20.14 1.58 -12.62
N ASN A 98 20.60 2.17 -11.49
CA ASN A 98 21.58 1.52 -10.64
C ASN A 98 21.02 0.25 -9.99
N LEU A 99 19.77 0.31 -9.49
CA LEU A 99 19.12 -0.86 -8.92
C LEU A 99 18.95 -2.00 -9.94
N VAL A 100 18.65 -1.67 -11.20
CA VAL A 100 18.67 -2.67 -12.31
C VAL A 100 20.05 -3.26 -12.51
N SER A 101 21.11 -2.44 -12.45
CA SER A 101 22.49 -2.92 -12.62
C SER A 101 22.97 -3.79 -11.46
N GLU A 102 22.36 -3.64 -10.28
CA GLU A 102 22.60 -4.44 -9.08
C GLU A 102 21.67 -5.67 -8.97
N ASP A 103 20.92 -6.00 -10.04
CA ASP A 103 19.90 -7.06 -10.08
C ASP A 103 18.86 -7.00 -8.94
N LYS A 104 18.52 -5.76 -8.51
CA LYS A 104 17.49 -5.52 -7.48
C LYS A 104 16.12 -5.21 -8.07
N ILE A 105 16.04 -4.99 -9.36
CA ILE A 105 14.80 -4.76 -10.11
C ILE A 105 14.68 -5.82 -11.19
N ASP A 106 13.60 -6.56 -11.15
CA ASP A 106 13.34 -7.63 -12.09
C ASP A 106 12.82 -7.11 -13.44
N LYS A 107 12.94 -7.95 -14.46
CA LYS A 107 12.36 -7.69 -15.77
C LYS A 107 10.84 -7.60 -15.64
N VAL A 108 10.27 -6.48 -16.08
CA VAL A 108 8.81 -6.33 -16.14
C VAL A 108 8.24 -7.23 -17.25
N ILE A 109 7.25 -8.00 -16.87
CA ILE A 109 6.56 -8.96 -17.72
C ILE A 109 5.19 -8.41 -18.06
N GLY A 110 4.77 -8.61 -19.32
CA GLY A 110 3.57 -7.99 -19.84
C GLY A 110 3.76 -6.47 -20.03
N ARG A 111 2.68 -5.72 -20.01
CA ARG A 111 2.65 -4.23 -20.03
C ARG A 111 3.41 -3.58 -21.21
N LYS A 112 3.67 -4.29 -22.30
CA LYS A 112 4.42 -3.75 -23.45
C LYS A 112 3.74 -2.52 -24.05
N LYS A 113 2.42 -2.54 -24.19
CA LYS A 113 1.63 -1.44 -24.77
C LYS A 113 1.73 -0.17 -23.92
N GLU A 114 1.64 -0.32 -22.60
CA GLU A 114 1.74 0.77 -21.64
C GLU A 114 3.15 1.36 -21.64
N ILE A 115 4.18 0.53 -21.65
CA ILE A 115 5.59 0.98 -21.74
C ILE A 115 5.87 1.65 -23.08
N GLU A 116 5.44 1.11 -24.21
CA GLU A 116 5.56 1.76 -25.52
C GLU A 116 4.89 3.13 -25.54
N ARG A 117 3.69 3.24 -24.95
CA ARG A 117 2.99 4.51 -24.81
C ARG A 117 3.72 5.49 -23.90
N LEU A 118 4.30 5.01 -22.81
CA LEU A 118 5.15 5.78 -21.90
C LEU A 118 6.35 6.37 -22.64
N VAL A 119 7.09 5.53 -23.36
CA VAL A 119 8.25 5.90 -24.19
C VAL A 119 7.85 6.93 -25.26
N GLN A 120 6.71 6.71 -25.92
CA GLN A 120 6.20 7.65 -26.92
C GLN A 120 5.93 9.03 -26.32
N ILE A 121 5.33 9.10 -25.13
CA ILE A 121 5.04 10.38 -24.47
C ILE A 121 6.33 11.06 -24.04
N LEU A 122 7.26 10.35 -23.42
CA LEU A 122 8.57 10.86 -22.99
C LEU A 122 9.41 11.42 -24.16
N SER A 123 9.21 10.89 -25.36
CA SER A 123 9.90 11.34 -26.59
C SER A 123 9.27 12.58 -27.24
N ARG A 124 8.14 13.09 -26.72
CA ARG A 124 7.46 14.28 -27.27
C ARG A 124 8.21 15.55 -26.89
N ARG A 125 8.11 16.56 -27.75
CA ARG A 125 8.64 17.92 -27.46
C ARG A 125 7.86 18.63 -26.36
N ASN A 126 6.53 18.50 -26.34
CA ASN A 126 5.63 19.12 -25.40
C ASN A 126 4.71 18.06 -24.77
N LYS A 127 4.22 18.29 -23.55
CA LYS A 127 3.43 17.32 -22.78
C LYS A 127 4.11 15.96 -22.69
N ASN A 128 5.40 16.01 -22.39
CA ASN A 128 6.30 14.85 -22.30
C ASN A 128 6.34 14.25 -20.89
N ASN A 129 5.39 14.59 -20.03
CA ASN A 129 5.26 14.03 -18.69
C ASN A 129 4.08 13.07 -18.68
N PRO A 130 4.29 11.75 -18.67
CA PRO A 130 3.22 10.78 -18.53
C PRO A 130 2.68 10.73 -17.10
N LEU A 131 1.38 10.49 -16.97
CA LEU A 131 0.69 10.23 -15.72
C LEU A 131 0.01 8.87 -15.79
N LEU A 132 0.52 7.91 -15.02
CA LEU A 132 -0.04 6.57 -14.90
C LEU A 132 -1.25 6.62 -13.97
N VAL A 133 -2.43 6.35 -14.49
CA VAL A 133 -3.68 6.41 -13.73
C VAL A 133 -4.29 5.02 -13.70
N GLY A 134 -4.49 4.46 -12.51
CA GLY A 134 -5.04 3.13 -12.31
C GLY A 134 -5.23 2.83 -10.83
N GLU A 135 -5.99 1.80 -10.51
CA GLU A 135 -6.22 1.39 -9.13
C GLU A 135 -4.94 0.93 -8.43
N SER A 136 -4.98 0.81 -7.10
CA SER A 136 -3.83 0.30 -6.34
C SER A 136 -3.58 -1.17 -6.69
N GLY A 137 -2.30 -1.57 -6.78
CA GLY A 137 -1.94 -2.97 -7.07
C GLY A 137 -1.96 -3.39 -8.55
N VAL A 138 -2.33 -2.49 -9.50
CA VAL A 138 -2.32 -2.85 -10.94
C VAL A 138 -0.92 -2.81 -11.60
N GLY A 139 0.13 -2.48 -10.84
CA GLY A 139 1.51 -2.49 -11.32
C GLY A 139 2.01 -1.17 -11.91
N LYS A 140 1.53 -0.01 -11.44
CA LYS A 140 2.00 1.32 -11.91
C LYS A 140 3.49 1.55 -11.66
N THR A 141 3.99 1.19 -10.49
CA THR A 141 5.40 1.30 -10.10
C THR A 141 6.27 0.38 -10.96
N ALA A 142 5.82 -0.85 -11.20
CA ALA A 142 6.50 -1.81 -12.06
C ALA A 142 6.70 -1.30 -13.50
N ILE A 143 5.80 -0.47 -14.03
CA ILE A 143 5.96 0.15 -15.37
C ILE A 143 7.14 1.13 -15.37
N ALA A 144 7.33 1.91 -14.30
CA ALA A 144 8.46 2.84 -14.20
C ALA A 144 9.80 2.09 -14.03
N GLU A 145 9.80 1.02 -13.24
CA GLU A 145 10.93 0.10 -13.07
C GLU A 145 11.27 -0.60 -14.38
N GLY A 146 10.26 -1.06 -15.13
CA GLY A 146 10.41 -1.66 -16.44
C GLY A 146 11.01 -0.72 -17.46
N LEU A 147 10.66 0.57 -17.42
CA LEU A 147 11.30 1.57 -18.24
C LEU A 147 12.79 1.70 -17.90
N ALA A 148 13.14 1.76 -16.61
CA ALA A 148 14.54 1.82 -16.17
C ALA A 148 15.31 0.57 -16.61
N TYR A 149 14.69 -0.61 -16.55
CA TYR A 149 15.25 -1.86 -17.05
C TYR A 149 15.56 -1.79 -18.56
N LEU A 150 14.61 -1.35 -19.39
CA LEU A 150 14.76 -1.23 -20.83
C LEU A 150 15.83 -0.18 -21.21
N ILE A 151 15.90 0.94 -20.48
CA ILE A 151 16.93 1.97 -20.67
C ILE A 151 18.33 1.38 -20.39
N THR A 152 18.48 0.68 -19.27
CA THR A 152 19.76 0.06 -18.87
C THR A 152 20.21 -1.00 -19.88
N LYS A 153 19.26 -1.77 -20.44
CA LYS A 153 19.54 -2.74 -21.51
C LYS A 153 19.66 -2.11 -22.91
N LYS A 154 19.47 -0.78 -23.03
CA LYS A 154 19.48 -0.02 -24.28
C LYS A 154 18.41 -0.46 -25.31
N ASP A 155 17.34 -1.07 -24.83
CA ASP A 155 16.20 -1.52 -25.64
C ASP A 155 15.10 -0.44 -25.71
N VAL A 156 15.52 0.78 -25.98
CA VAL A 156 14.67 1.98 -26.12
C VAL A 156 15.16 2.85 -27.25
N PRO A 157 14.31 3.75 -27.82
CA PRO A 157 14.74 4.71 -28.84
C PRO A 157 15.91 5.59 -28.37
N LYS A 158 16.78 5.97 -29.29
CA LYS A 158 17.99 6.79 -29.02
C LYS A 158 17.73 8.05 -28.21
N ILE A 159 16.54 8.65 -28.32
CA ILE A 159 16.16 9.88 -27.61
C ILE A 159 16.14 9.72 -26.08
N ILE A 160 15.89 8.50 -25.60
CA ILE A 160 15.81 8.20 -24.16
C ILE A 160 16.84 7.17 -23.70
N GLN A 161 17.77 6.79 -24.56
CA GLN A 161 18.75 5.73 -24.29
C GLN A 161 19.76 6.12 -23.19
N ASP A 162 20.10 7.41 -23.13
CA ASP A 162 21.05 7.96 -22.15
C ASP A 162 20.33 8.69 -20.98
N THR A 163 19.10 8.29 -20.68
CA THR A 163 18.34 8.86 -19.57
C THR A 163 18.51 8.05 -18.30
N VAL A 164 18.42 8.73 -17.15
CA VAL A 164 18.42 8.10 -15.83
C VAL A 164 17.09 8.34 -15.17
N VAL A 165 16.47 7.27 -14.67
CA VAL A 165 15.19 7.32 -13.95
C VAL A 165 15.47 7.38 -12.45
N TYR A 166 15.02 8.46 -11.83
CA TYR A 166 15.10 8.68 -10.38
C TYR A 166 13.72 8.55 -9.76
N SER A 167 13.55 7.69 -8.79
CA SER A 167 12.34 7.61 -7.97
C SER A 167 12.46 8.54 -6.77
N LEU A 168 11.43 9.37 -6.53
CA LEU A 168 11.39 10.29 -5.39
C LEU A 168 10.83 9.56 -4.17
N ASP A 169 11.63 9.48 -3.11
CA ASP A 169 11.16 9.03 -1.80
C ASP A 169 10.46 10.18 -1.06
N ILE A 170 9.13 10.20 -1.17
CA ILE A 170 8.28 11.21 -0.52
C ILE A 170 8.34 11.07 1.00
N ALA A 171 8.42 9.86 1.52
CA ALA A 171 8.45 9.61 2.95
C ALA A 171 9.74 10.18 3.57
N ALA A 172 10.89 9.93 2.95
CA ALA A 172 12.17 10.51 3.35
C ALA A 172 12.17 12.04 3.24
N LEU A 173 11.52 12.58 2.20
CA LEU A 173 11.43 14.03 1.99
C LEU A 173 10.64 14.75 3.10
N ILE A 174 9.59 14.11 3.61
CA ILE A 174 8.72 14.64 4.69
C ILE A 174 9.32 14.34 6.07
N ALA A 175 10.05 13.25 6.23
CA ALA A 175 10.61 12.84 7.52
C ALA A 175 11.46 13.95 8.16
N GLY A 176 11.17 14.27 9.44
CA GLY A 176 11.90 15.29 10.19
C GLY A 176 11.63 16.74 9.79
N THR A 177 10.74 17.03 8.85
CA THR A 177 10.31 18.41 8.56
C THR A 177 9.32 18.87 9.62
N LYS A 178 9.65 19.95 10.33
CA LYS A 178 8.74 20.57 11.31
C LYS A 178 7.89 21.66 10.67
N TYR A 179 8.41 22.29 9.65
CA TYR A 179 7.78 23.42 8.97
C TYR A 179 7.66 23.15 7.46
N ARG A 180 6.64 23.71 6.86
CA ARG A 180 6.40 23.69 5.42
C ARG A 180 7.61 24.13 4.59
N GLY A 181 8.33 25.15 5.06
CA GLY A 181 9.52 25.68 4.39
C GLY A 181 10.66 24.67 4.23
N ASP A 182 10.79 23.75 5.18
CA ASP A 182 11.84 22.71 5.15
C ASP A 182 11.59 21.74 4.00
N PHE A 183 10.35 21.28 3.83
CA PHE A 183 9.94 20.44 2.73
C PHE A 183 10.14 21.13 1.37
N GLU A 184 9.68 22.40 1.25
CA GLU A 184 9.85 23.16 0.02
C GLU A 184 11.33 23.38 -0.34
N LYS A 185 12.19 23.59 0.65
CA LYS A 185 13.64 23.76 0.48
C LYS A 185 14.28 22.44 0.00
N ARG A 186 13.92 21.30 0.61
CA ARG A 186 14.39 19.98 0.20
C ARG A 186 13.98 19.66 -1.23
N LEU A 187 12.70 19.83 -1.58
CA LEU A 187 12.21 19.60 -2.93
C LEU A 187 12.89 20.51 -3.97
N LYS A 188 13.10 21.80 -3.64
CA LYS A 188 13.88 22.69 -4.51
C LYS A 188 15.29 22.22 -4.74
N ASN A 189 15.95 21.67 -3.73
CA ASN A 189 17.30 21.12 -3.85
C ASN A 189 17.30 19.88 -4.74
N VAL A 190 16.36 18.96 -4.57
CA VAL A 190 16.16 17.80 -5.44
C VAL A 190 15.98 18.23 -6.91
N LEU A 191 15.09 19.20 -7.17
CA LEU A 191 14.86 19.72 -8.52
C LEU A 191 16.12 20.41 -9.11
N LYS A 192 16.89 21.11 -8.28
CA LYS A 192 18.18 21.69 -8.67
C LYS A 192 19.21 20.64 -9.03
N PHE A 193 19.29 19.56 -8.24
CA PHE A 193 20.17 18.44 -8.54
C PHE A 193 19.80 17.83 -9.90
N LEU A 194 18.53 17.46 -10.07
CA LEU A 194 18.05 16.88 -11.33
C LEU A 194 18.26 17.80 -12.53
N SER A 195 18.16 19.12 -12.37
CA SER A 195 18.40 20.06 -13.48
C SER A 195 19.85 20.12 -13.95
N LYS A 196 20.81 19.57 -13.20
CA LYS A 196 22.23 19.45 -13.56
C LYS A 196 22.56 18.09 -14.19
N GLU A 197 21.71 17.10 -13.98
CA GLU A 197 21.86 15.77 -14.52
C GLU A 197 21.54 15.74 -16.03
N ASN A 198 22.12 14.77 -16.72
CA ASN A 198 21.92 14.59 -18.17
C ASN A 198 20.59 13.85 -18.40
N ASN A 199 19.60 14.53 -18.99
CA ASN A 199 18.30 13.95 -19.35
C ASN A 199 17.62 13.16 -18.21
N PRO A 200 17.39 13.72 -17.02
CA PRO A 200 16.80 13.01 -15.91
C PRO A 200 15.31 12.79 -16.15
N ILE A 201 14.81 11.64 -15.70
CA ILE A 201 13.40 11.34 -15.58
C ILE A 201 13.09 11.18 -14.08
N LEU A 202 12.20 12.01 -13.54
CA LEU A 202 11.74 11.92 -12.15
C LEU A 202 10.47 11.09 -12.09
N PHE A 203 10.51 9.96 -11.43
CA PHE A 203 9.32 9.17 -11.10
C PHE A 203 8.81 9.57 -9.72
N ILE A 204 7.53 9.90 -9.63
CA ILE A 204 6.83 10.25 -8.39
C ILE A 204 5.66 9.31 -8.24
N ASP A 205 5.81 8.33 -7.35
CA ASP A 205 4.70 7.45 -7.01
C ASP A 205 3.70 8.20 -6.13
N GLU A 206 2.43 7.90 -6.29
CA GLU A 206 1.32 8.58 -5.59
C GLU A 206 1.45 10.11 -5.59
N ILE A 207 1.71 10.69 -6.77
CA ILE A 207 1.96 12.14 -6.94
C ILE A 207 0.86 13.03 -6.31
N HIS A 208 -0.33 12.49 -6.13
CA HIS A 208 -1.44 13.17 -5.47
C HIS A 208 -1.15 13.49 -4.00
N THR A 209 -0.33 12.70 -3.32
CA THR A 209 0.05 12.95 -1.91
C THR A 209 0.78 14.27 -1.76
N ILE A 210 1.62 14.63 -2.72
CA ILE A 210 2.34 15.90 -2.72
C ILE A 210 1.44 17.05 -3.16
N ILE A 211 0.55 16.82 -4.12
CA ILE A 211 -0.31 17.87 -4.69
C ILE A 211 -1.49 18.16 -3.76
N GLY A 212 -2.08 17.12 -3.13
CA GLY A 212 -3.27 17.21 -2.28
C GLY A 212 -3.02 17.56 -0.83
N ALA A 213 -1.80 17.41 -0.33
CA ALA A 213 -1.46 17.66 1.07
C ALA A 213 -1.75 19.11 1.56
N GLY A 214 -2.18 19.96 0.67
CA GLY A 214 -2.45 21.36 0.92
C GLY A 214 -3.90 21.77 1.14
N SER A 215 -4.88 20.91 0.91
CA SER A 215 -6.29 21.34 0.95
C SER A 215 -6.97 21.19 2.31
N ALA A 216 -6.45 20.36 3.21
CA ALA A 216 -7.13 19.98 4.45
C ALA A 216 -6.81 20.88 5.67
N SER A 217 -5.78 21.71 5.66
CA SER A 217 -5.41 22.54 6.81
C SER A 217 -4.96 23.93 6.38
N GLY A 218 -5.89 24.82 6.02
CA GLY A 218 -5.71 26.30 5.96
C GLY A 218 -4.44 26.91 5.34
N GLY A 219 -3.49 26.11 4.86
CA GLY A 219 -2.22 26.50 4.30
C GLY A 219 -1.74 25.49 3.28
N SER A 220 -2.28 25.52 2.07
CA SER A 220 -1.98 24.55 1.02
C SER A 220 -0.48 24.50 0.71
N LEU A 221 0.13 23.32 0.86
CA LEU A 221 1.41 22.97 0.24
C LEU A 221 1.21 23.04 -1.28
N ASP A 222 1.46 24.20 -1.86
CA ASP A 222 1.34 24.36 -3.32
C ASP A 222 2.63 23.89 -4.01
N VAL A 223 2.92 22.59 -3.83
CA VAL A 223 4.01 21.90 -4.54
C VAL A 223 3.83 22.00 -6.04
N SER A 224 2.61 22.18 -6.50
CA SER A 224 2.30 22.48 -7.89
C SER A 224 3.10 23.69 -8.38
N ASN A 225 3.26 24.72 -7.55
CA ASN A 225 4.02 25.92 -7.93
C ASN A 225 5.54 25.69 -7.99
N LEU A 226 6.05 24.68 -7.29
CA LEU A 226 7.46 24.29 -7.35
C LEU A 226 7.76 23.41 -8.56
N LEU A 227 6.86 22.49 -8.89
CA LEU A 227 7.00 21.60 -10.04
C LEU A 227 6.75 22.31 -11.38
N LYS A 228 5.81 23.29 -11.43
CA LYS A 228 5.44 24.01 -12.65
C LYS A 228 6.63 24.59 -13.43
N PRO A 229 7.61 25.28 -12.80
CA PRO A 229 8.77 25.82 -13.52
C PRO A 229 9.70 24.75 -14.08
N ALA A 230 9.95 23.69 -13.30
CA ALA A 230 10.85 22.59 -13.69
C ALA A 230 10.28 21.80 -14.87
N LEU A 231 9.00 21.46 -14.83
CA LEU A 231 8.29 20.77 -15.91
C LEU A 231 8.03 21.67 -17.12
N GLY A 232 7.81 22.98 -16.89
CA GLY A 232 7.49 23.94 -17.96
C GLY A 232 8.65 24.25 -18.88
N LYS A 233 9.88 24.25 -18.37
CA LYS A 233 11.11 24.51 -19.13
C LYS A 233 11.63 23.26 -19.88
N GLY A 234 11.02 22.10 -19.70
CA GLY A 234 11.47 20.83 -20.28
C GLY A 234 12.84 20.35 -19.76
N GLN A 235 13.32 20.93 -18.66
CA GLN A 235 14.59 20.55 -18.04
C GLN A 235 14.53 19.20 -17.34
N ILE A 236 13.36 18.85 -16.82
CA ILE A 236 13.10 17.59 -16.12
C ILE A 236 11.84 16.99 -16.72
N ARG A 237 11.90 15.72 -17.09
CA ARG A 237 10.72 14.91 -17.43
C ARG A 237 10.21 14.26 -16.17
N CYS A 238 8.89 14.15 -16.01
CA CYS A 238 8.30 13.56 -14.83
C CYS A 238 7.32 12.46 -15.23
N ILE A 239 7.42 11.31 -14.59
CA ILE A 239 6.42 10.25 -14.60
C ILE A 239 5.70 10.33 -13.26
N GLY A 240 4.38 10.54 -13.26
CA GLY A 240 3.57 10.47 -12.05
C GLY A 240 2.73 9.20 -12.03
N SER A 241 2.41 8.68 -10.86
CA SER A 241 1.39 7.67 -10.68
C SER A 241 0.26 8.19 -9.78
N THR A 242 -0.97 7.73 -9.99
CA THR A 242 -2.12 8.08 -9.15
C THR A 242 -3.28 7.10 -9.36
N THR A 243 -4.30 7.15 -8.50
CA THR A 243 -5.53 6.39 -8.68
C THR A 243 -6.56 7.15 -9.54
N PHE A 244 -7.59 6.47 -10.02
CA PHE A 244 -8.67 7.13 -10.77
C PHE A 244 -9.44 8.13 -9.90
N GLN A 245 -9.64 7.81 -8.62
CA GLN A 245 -10.33 8.68 -7.68
C GLN A 245 -9.54 9.98 -7.46
N GLU A 246 -8.25 9.88 -7.17
CA GLU A 246 -7.37 11.01 -6.92
C GLU A 246 -7.12 11.86 -8.17
N TYR A 247 -7.05 11.22 -9.33
CA TYR A 247 -6.98 11.92 -10.60
C TYR A 247 -8.19 12.85 -10.82
N ARG A 248 -9.39 12.35 -10.53
CA ARG A 248 -10.63 13.15 -10.65
C ARG A 248 -10.69 14.26 -9.61
N GLY A 249 -10.30 13.98 -8.37
CA GLY A 249 -10.36 14.93 -7.26
C GLY A 249 -9.32 16.04 -7.34
N ILE A 250 -8.09 15.73 -7.70
CA ILE A 250 -6.94 16.64 -7.58
C ILE A 250 -6.48 17.19 -8.93
N PHE A 251 -6.23 16.30 -9.89
CA PHE A 251 -5.67 16.73 -11.17
C PHE A 251 -6.65 17.48 -12.07
N ASN A 252 -7.93 17.08 -12.10
CA ASN A 252 -8.94 17.81 -12.86
C ASN A 252 -9.19 19.21 -12.33
N GLN A 253 -9.03 19.43 -11.03
CA GLN A 253 -9.17 20.75 -10.42
C GLN A 253 -7.94 21.64 -10.71
N ASN A 254 -6.75 21.06 -10.85
CA ASN A 254 -5.53 21.79 -11.12
C ASN A 254 -5.20 21.82 -12.62
N GLN A 255 -5.89 22.69 -13.38
CA GLN A 255 -5.69 22.84 -14.83
C GLN A 255 -4.24 23.11 -15.24
N ALA A 256 -3.44 23.73 -14.38
CA ALA A 256 -2.07 24.08 -14.68
C ALA A 256 -1.13 22.84 -14.70
N LEU A 257 -1.40 21.84 -13.89
CA LEU A 257 -0.70 20.55 -13.93
C LEU A 257 -1.28 19.62 -15.00
N SER A 258 -2.61 19.51 -15.11
CA SER A 258 -3.23 18.62 -16.07
C SER A 258 -2.83 18.93 -17.52
N ARG A 259 -2.54 20.18 -17.85
CA ARG A 259 -2.03 20.58 -19.17
C ARG A 259 -0.60 20.12 -19.46
N ARG A 260 0.18 19.75 -18.43
CA ARG A 260 1.58 19.32 -18.56
C ARG A 260 1.75 17.82 -18.55
N PHE A 261 0.78 17.12 -17.99
CA PHE A 261 0.79 15.67 -17.93
C PHE A 261 -0.09 15.07 -19.05
N GLN A 262 0.34 13.92 -19.55
CA GLN A 262 -0.44 13.11 -20.49
C GLN A 262 -0.87 11.83 -19.76
N LYS A 263 -2.17 11.66 -19.60
CA LYS A 263 -2.75 10.49 -18.95
C LYS A 263 -2.50 9.20 -19.75
N ILE A 264 -2.13 8.15 -19.04
CA ILE A 264 -2.12 6.75 -19.48
C ILE A 264 -2.96 5.96 -18.50
N ASP A 265 -4.02 5.32 -18.98
CA ASP A 265 -4.87 4.46 -18.15
C ASP A 265 -4.19 3.09 -17.99
N ILE A 266 -3.98 2.70 -16.73
CA ILE A 266 -3.46 1.39 -16.36
C ILE A 266 -4.62 0.61 -15.76
N ILE A 267 -5.15 -0.31 -16.57
CA ILE A 267 -6.26 -1.17 -16.18
C ILE A 267 -5.74 -2.48 -15.57
N GLU A 268 -6.61 -3.16 -14.84
CA GLU A 268 -6.36 -4.49 -14.36
C GLU A 268 -6.01 -5.43 -15.51
N PRO A 269 -4.95 -6.27 -15.42
CA PRO A 269 -4.60 -7.20 -16.47
C PRO A 269 -5.67 -8.28 -16.66
N THR A 270 -5.79 -8.78 -17.86
CA THR A 270 -6.58 -9.98 -18.15
C THR A 270 -6.01 -11.21 -17.45
N PHE A 271 -6.78 -12.28 -17.34
CA PHE A 271 -6.28 -13.52 -16.72
C PHE A 271 -5.04 -14.07 -17.42
N ASP A 272 -5.00 -14.04 -18.76
CA ASP A 272 -3.86 -14.50 -19.54
C ASP A 272 -2.62 -13.63 -19.31
N GLU A 273 -2.77 -12.30 -19.30
CA GLU A 273 -1.69 -11.37 -18.98
C GLU A 273 -1.20 -11.55 -17.53
N CYS A 274 -2.11 -11.81 -16.59
CA CYS A 274 -1.77 -12.07 -15.21
C CYS A 274 -1.01 -13.41 -15.06
N GLU A 275 -1.41 -14.44 -15.81
CA GLU A 275 -0.68 -15.72 -15.86
C GLU A 275 0.75 -15.54 -16.38
N GLU A 276 0.94 -14.74 -17.44
CA GLU A 276 2.28 -14.38 -17.93
C GLU A 276 3.11 -13.67 -16.85
N ILE A 277 2.52 -12.71 -16.13
CA ILE A 277 3.19 -11.96 -15.06
C ILE A 277 3.61 -12.92 -13.94
N LEU A 278 2.68 -13.73 -13.42
CA LEU A 278 2.97 -14.65 -12.33
C LEU A 278 4.02 -15.71 -12.71
N ASN A 279 3.93 -16.27 -13.90
CA ASN A 279 4.93 -17.22 -14.39
C ASN A 279 6.33 -16.58 -14.50
N GLY A 280 6.39 -15.31 -14.79
CA GLY A 280 7.67 -14.62 -14.91
C GLY A 280 8.32 -14.23 -13.59
N ILE A 281 7.53 -14.01 -12.54
CA ILE A 281 8.04 -13.72 -11.20
C ILE A 281 8.14 -15.00 -10.33
N LYS A 282 7.61 -16.12 -10.80
CA LYS A 282 7.53 -17.40 -10.11
C LYS A 282 8.87 -17.82 -9.50
N GLU A 283 9.95 -17.78 -10.28
CA GLU A 283 11.27 -18.24 -9.86
C GLU A 283 11.81 -17.50 -8.64
N ILE A 284 11.45 -16.24 -8.48
CA ILE A 284 11.84 -15.40 -7.33
C ILE A 284 11.23 -15.95 -6.06
N TYR A 285 9.91 -16.19 -6.09
CA TYR A 285 9.18 -16.74 -4.94
C TYR A 285 9.55 -18.21 -4.66
N GLU A 286 9.80 -19.02 -5.70
CA GLU A 286 10.30 -20.40 -5.57
C GLU A 286 11.65 -20.44 -4.86
N THR A 287 12.54 -19.51 -5.20
CA THR A 287 13.86 -19.41 -4.57
C THR A 287 13.76 -18.90 -3.14
N TYR A 288 12.92 -17.91 -2.90
CA TYR A 288 12.77 -17.29 -1.58
C TYR A 288 12.15 -18.25 -0.55
N HIS A 289 11.08 -18.97 -0.94
CA HIS A 289 10.37 -19.89 -0.06
C HIS A 289 10.88 -21.34 -0.13
N ASP A 290 11.82 -21.63 -1.02
CA ASP A 290 12.32 -23.00 -1.30
C ASP A 290 11.19 -24.00 -1.62
N VAL A 291 10.30 -23.59 -2.54
CA VAL A 291 9.12 -24.31 -3.02
C VAL A 291 9.11 -24.40 -4.54
N GLU A 292 8.17 -25.14 -5.12
CA GLU A 292 7.92 -25.23 -6.56
C GLU A 292 6.42 -25.05 -6.82
N TYR A 293 6.03 -24.04 -7.62
CA TYR A 293 4.62 -23.84 -7.97
C TYR A 293 4.25 -24.65 -9.21
N ASP A 294 3.20 -25.43 -9.12
CA ASP A 294 2.60 -26.10 -10.27
C ASP A 294 1.85 -25.08 -11.15
N SER A 295 1.75 -25.35 -12.46
CA SER A 295 1.04 -24.44 -13.38
C SER A 295 -0.44 -24.29 -13.04
N GLU A 296 -1.08 -25.37 -12.54
CA GLU A 296 -2.48 -25.30 -12.08
C GLU A 296 -2.62 -24.48 -10.80
N SER A 297 -1.61 -24.45 -9.92
CA SER A 297 -1.63 -23.62 -8.72
C SER A 297 -1.61 -22.14 -9.06
N ILE A 298 -0.80 -21.72 -10.04
CA ILE A 298 -0.76 -20.33 -10.52
C ILE A 298 -2.11 -19.90 -11.09
N LYS A 299 -2.70 -20.71 -11.99
CA LYS A 299 -4.03 -20.44 -12.54
C LYS A 299 -5.09 -20.32 -11.44
N SER A 300 -5.05 -21.24 -10.48
CA SER A 300 -5.98 -21.23 -9.35
C SER A 300 -5.80 -20.00 -8.45
N ALA A 301 -4.57 -19.52 -8.26
CA ALA A 301 -4.31 -18.29 -7.50
C ALA A 301 -4.96 -17.09 -8.18
N ILE A 302 -4.90 -16.98 -9.51
CA ILE A 302 -5.52 -15.88 -10.28
C ILE A 302 -7.05 -15.99 -10.20
N GLU A 303 -7.62 -17.16 -10.54
CA GLU A 303 -9.06 -17.37 -10.58
C GLU A 303 -9.72 -17.13 -9.20
N LEU A 304 -9.14 -17.75 -8.15
CA LEU A 304 -9.72 -17.71 -6.82
C LEU A 304 -9.50 -16.36 -6.14
N SER A 305 -8.34 -15.72 -6.34
CA SER A 305 -8.14 -14.35 -5.83
C SER A 305 -9.09 -13.35 -6.51
N SER A 306 -9.30 -13.49 -7.82
CA SER A 306 -10.26 -12.65 -8.54
C SER A 306 -11.69 -12.84 -8.05
N LYS A 307 -12.07 -14.07 -7.71
CA LYS A 307 -13.44 -14.44 -7.29
C LYS A 307 -13.74 -14.06 -5.83
N TYR A 308 -12.76 -14.19 -4.93
CA TYR A 308 -12.99 -14.10 -3.49
C TYR A 308 -12.35 -12.88 -2.81
N ILE A 309 -11.34 -12.23 -3.45
CA ILE A 309 -10.67 -11.04 -2.93
C ILE A 309 -11.12 -9.83 -3.76
N ASN A 310 -12.06 -9.04 -3.20
CA ASN A 310 -12.70 -7.93 -3.93
C ASN A 310 -12.13 -6.55 -3.57
N ASP A 311 -11.33 -6.44 -2.53
CA ASP A 311 -10.75 -5.19 -2.03
C ASP A 311 -9.43 -4.81 -2.72
N ARG A 312 -8.90 -5.69 -3.58
CA ARG A 312 -7.64 -5.52 -4.32
C ARG A 312 -7.78 -5.92 -5.78
N PHE A 313 -6.81 -5.51 -6.60
CA PHE A 313 -6.79 -5.75 -8.05
C PHE A 313 -5.68 -6.70 -8.45
N LEU A 314 -5.85 -7.37 -9.60
CA LEU A 314 -4.79 -8.15 -10.22
C LEU A 314 -3.68 -7.21 -10.77
N PRO A 315 -2.40 -7.60 -10.77
CA PRO A 315 -1.89 -8.91 -10.32
C PRO A 315 -1.61 -9.00 -8.81
N ASP A 316 -1.64 -7.89 -8.07
CA ASP A 316 -1.21 -7.78 -6.68
C ASP A 316 -1.86 -8.83 -5.76
N LYS A 317 -3.19 -8.96 -5.80
CA LYS A 317 -3.90 -9.96 -4.98
C LYS A 317 -3.52 -11.41 -5.31
N ALA A 318 -3.16 -11.73 -6.54
CA ALA A 318 -2.72 -13.07 -6.90
C ALA A 318 -1.26 -13.31 -6.49
N ILE A 319 -0.43 -12.28 -6.55
CA ILE A 319 0.96 -12.30 -6.04
C ILE A 319 0.95 -12.54 -4.52
N ASP A 320 0.12 -11.81 -3.78
CA ASP A 320 -0.01 -12.01 -2.33
C ASP A 320 -0.43 -13.44 -1.99
N VAL A 321 -1.35 -14.05 -2.76
CA VAL A 321 -1.79 -15.43 -2.52
C VAL A 321 -0.65 -16.43 -2.74
N ILE A 322 0.16 -16.29 -3.79
CA ILE A 322 1.30 -17.20 -4.02
C ILE A 322 2.37 -17.01 -2.95
N ASP A 323 2.67 -15.77 -2.57
CA ASP A 323 3.65 -15.44 -1.52
C ASP A 323 3.24 -16.02 -0.16
N GLU A 324 2.00 -15.79 0.26
CA GLU A 324 1.46 -16.32 1.51
C GLU A 324 1.40 -17.86 1.51
N THR A 325 1.05 -18.48 0.38
CA THR A 325 1.04 -19.95 0.27
C THR A 325 2.45 -20.52 0.41
N GLY A 326 3.44 -19.91 -0.25
CA GLY A 326 4.85 -20.29 -0.11
C GLY A 326 5.34 -20.20 1.33
N ALA A 327 5.03 -19.08 1.99
CA ALA A 327 5.38 -18.85 3.38
C ALA A 327 4.74 -19.87 4.33
N LEU A 328 3.43 -20.15 4.18
CA LEU A 328 2.70 -21.10 5.00
C LEU A 328 3.27 -22.52 4.91
N LEU A 329 3.61 -22.98 3.70
CA LEU A 329 4.16 -24.32 3.51
C LEU A 329 5.61 -24.41 3.98
N ASN A 330 6.39 -23.37 3.82
CA ASN A 330 7.76 -23.34 4.33
C ASN A 330 7.80 -23.40 5.87
N ILE A 331 6.94 -22.64 6.57
CA ILE A 331 6.83 -22.69 8.05
C ILE A 331 6.41 -24.09 8.54
N ASN A 332 5.51 -24.76 7.84
CA ASN A 332 5.00 -26.08 8.23
C ASN A 332 5.90 -27.24 7.76
N ARG A 333 7.04 -26.93 7.17
CA ARG A 333 7.97 -27.93 6.61
C ARG A 333 8.56 -28.82 7.69
N LYS A 334 8.41 -30.11 7.52
CA LYS A 334 9.00 -31.14 8.39
C LYS A 334 10.29 -31.77 7.83
N ASN A 335 10.48 -31.67 6.51
CA ASN A 335 11.60 -32.31 5.79
C ASN A 335 12.32 -31.30 4.90
N ASN A 336 13.62 -31.54 4.59
CA ASN A 336 14.45 -30.65 3.77
C ASN A 336 14.21 -30.76 2.24
N ASN A 337 13.16 -31.41 1.78
CA ASN A 337 12.86 -31.51 0.34
C ASN A 337 12.03 -30.32 -0.13
N LYS A 338 12.26 -29.83 -1.36
CA LYS A 338 11.39 -28.82 -1.97
C LYS A 338 9.95 -29.27 -1.98
N ILE A 339 9.05 -28.41 -1.55
CA ILE A 339 7.62 -28.69 -1.48
C ILE A 339 6.99 -28.20 -2.78
N LYS A 340 6.25 -29.09 -3.45
CA LYS A 340 5.47 -28.72 -4.62
C LYS A 340 4.11 -28.18 -4.17
N ILE A 341 3.81 -26.94 -4.54
CA ILE A 341 2.55 -26.27 -4.25
C ILE A 341 1.50 -26.68 -5.27
N LEU A 342 0.42 -27.25 -4.76
CA LEU A 342 -0.70 -27.72 -5.54
C LEU A 342 -1.89 -26.74 -5.45
N LYS A 343 -2.87 -26.94 -6.30
CA LYS A 343 -4.13 -26.19 -6.29
C LYS A 343 -4.81 -26.19 -4.90
N THR A 344 -4.79 -27.32 -4.20
CA THR A 344 -5.38 -27.48 -2.86
C THR A 344 -4.74 -26.55 -1.82
N ASP A 345 -3.44 -26.29 -1.95
CA ASP A 345 -2.73 -25.42 -1.03
C ASP A 345 -3.14 -23.95 -1.23
N ILE A 346 -3.36 -23.55 -2.48
CA ILE A 346 -3.92 -22.23 -2.83
C ILE A 346 -5.34 -22.08 -2.28
N GLU A 347 -6.20 -23.12 -2.45
CA GLU A 347 -7.57 -23.11 -1.91
C GLU A 347 -7.56 -22.96 -0.39
N MET A 348 -6.67 -23.66 0.31
CA MET A 348 -6.49 -23.53 1.76
C MET A 348 -6.05 -22.11 2.16
N THR A 349 -5.09 -21.52 1.45
CA THR A 349 -4.61 -20.17 1.75
C THR A 349 -5.71 -19.14 1.56
N ILE A 350 -6.43 -19.19 0.45
CA ILE A 350 -7.56 -18.29 0.20
C ILE A 350 -8.66 -18.45 1.24
N SER A 351 -8.95 -19.69 1.67
CA SER A 351 -9.88 -19.96 2.77
C SER A 351 -9.48 -19.20 4.05
N LYS A 352 -8.18 -19.20 4.38
CA LYS A 352 -7.67 -18.47 5.55
C LYS A 352 -7.76 -16.96 5.41
N ILE A 353 -7.38 -16.43 4.23
CA ILE A 353 -7.42 -14.99 3.94
C ILE A 353 -8.86 -14.47 4.00
N THR A 354 -9.77 -15.16 3.32
CA THR A 354 -11.17 -14.72 3.15
C THR A 354 -12.10 -15.18 4.27
N LYS A 355 -11.62 -16.08 5.13
CA LYS A 355 -12.42 -16.78 6.17
C LYS A 355 -13.63 -17.53 5.61
N ILE A 356 -13.56 -17.95 4.35
CA ILE A 356 -14.56 -18.78 3.69
C ILE A 356 -14.14 -20.25 3.85
N PRO A 357 -15.05 -21.18 4.24
CA PRO A 357 -14.71 -22.58 4.38
C PRO A 357 -14.14 -23.19 3.09
N GLU A 358 -13.12 -24.05 3.20
CA GLU A 358 -12.44 -24.69 2.05
C GLU A 358 -13.41 -25.45 1.13
N GLN A 359 -14.45 -26.06 1.71
CA GLN A 359 -15.49 -26.77 0.96
C GLN A 359 -16.27 -25.89 -0.01
N SER A 360 -16.31 -24.56 0.24
CA SER A 360 -16.99 -23.58 -0.62
C SER A 360 -16.08 -23.06 -1.73
N ILE A 361 -14.78 -23.23 -1.60
CA ILE A 361 -13.76 -22.74 -2.56
C ILE A 361 -13.46 -23.83 -3.59
N SER A 362 -13.44 -25.11 -3.17
CA SER A 362 -13.21 -26.23 -4.08
C SER A 362 -14.35 -26.41 -5.08
N SER A 363 -14.05 -26.90 -6.27
CA SER A 363 -14.95 -27.08 -7.42
C SER A 363 -16.20 -27.97 -7.19
N ASN A 364 -16.48 -28.36 -5.95
CA ASN A 364 -17.70 -29.05 -5.53
C ASN A 364 -18.95 -28.15 -5.45
N ASP A 365 -18.80 -26.84 -5.69
CA ASP A 365 -19.93 -25.87 -5.72
C ASP A 365 -21.09 -26.34 -6.61
N LYS A 366 -20.79 -26.95 -7.77
CA LYS A 366 -21.82 -27.50 -8.66
C LYS A 366 -22.62 -28.66 -8.04
N LYS A 367 -21.99 -29.50 -7.22
CA LYS A 367 -22.67 -30.62 -6.53
C LYS A 367 -23.47 -30.09 -5.31
N SER A 368 -22.93 -29.18 -4.55
CA SER A 368 -23.63 -28.56 -3.41
C SER A 368 -24.86 -27.76 -3.86
N LEU A 369 -24.74 -26.99 -4.94
CA LEU A 369 -25.86 -26.25 -5.54
C LEU A 369 -26.93 -27.17 -6.13
N LYS A 370 -26.55 -28.31 -6.68
CA LYS A 370 -27.49 -29.29 -7.21
C LYS A 370 -28.38 -29.88 -6.10
N ASN A 371 -27.82 -30.05 -4.91
CA ASN A 371 -28.46 -30.67 -3.77
C ASN A 371 -29.05 -29.68 -2.76
N ILE A 372 -28.95 -28.38 -2.98
CA ILE A 372 -29.39 -27.35 -2.02
C ILE A 372 -30.87 -27.51 -1.63
N GLU A 373 -31.72 -27.80 -2.61
CA GLU A 373 -33.16 -27.98 -2.41
C GLU A 373 -33.45 -29.20 -1.58
N SER A 374 -32.82 -30.35 -1.88
CA SER A 374 -33.00 -31.59 -1.13
C SER A 374 -32.47 -31.50 0.30
N ASN A 375 -31.39 -30.76 0.51
CA ASN A 375 -30.82 -30.53 1.83
C ASN A 375 -31.72 -29.64 2.69
N LEU A 376 -32.26 -28.55 2.12
CA LEU A 376 -33.23 -27.67 2.81
C LEU A 376 -34.51 -28.44 3.15
N LYS A 377 -35.07 -29.23 2.24
CA LYS A 377 -36.28 -30.03 2.47
C LYS A 377 -36.12 -31.12 3.55
N ARG A 378 -34.90 -31.55 3.86
CA ARG A 378 -34.64 -32.49 4.96
C ARG A 378 -34.82 -31.89 6.34
N VAL A 379 -34.62 -30.58 6.47
CA VAL A 379 -34.67 -29.89 7.77
C VAL A 379 -35.93 -29.03 7.90
N ILE A 380 -36.44 -28.53 6.80
CA ILE A 380 -37.60 -27.60 6.78
C ILE A 380 -38.77 -28.34 6.17
N PHE A 381 -39.75 -28.66 7.01
CA PHE A 381 -40.96 -29.39 6.63
C PHE A 381 -42.11 -28.43 6.33
N GLY A 382 -42.91 -28.78 5.30
CA GLY A 382 -44.17 -28.07 4.97
C GLY A 382 -43.97 -26.71 4.31
N GLN A 383 -42.74 -26.34 3.85
CA GLN A 383 -42.43 -25.09 3.17
C GLN A 383 -41.83 -25.32 1.77
N ASP A 384 -42.25 -26.38 1.08
CA ASP A 384 -41.68 -26.85 -0.18
C ASP A 384 -41.60 -25.73 -1.22
N LYS A 385 -42.66 -24.94 -1.36
CA LYS A 385 -42.76 -23.86 -2.36
C LYS A 385 -41.77 -22.71 -2.07
N ALA A 386 -41.57 -22.35 -0.80
CA ALA A 386 -40.62 -21.35 -0.38
C ALA A 386 -39.15 -21.81 -0.62
N VAL A 387 -38.88 -23.07 -0.27
CA VAL A 387 -37.58 -23.71 -0.46
C VAL A 387 -37.23 -23.81 -1.93
N GLU A 388 -38.17 -24.20 -2.79
CA GLU A 388 -37.99 -24.30 -4.22
C GLU A 388 -37.68 -22.92 -4.86
N THR A 389 -38.50 -21.91 -4.52
CA THR A 389 -38.30 -20.52 -5.01
C THR A 389 -36.92 -19.98 -4.64
N LEU A 390 -36.52 -20.17 -3.38
CA LEU A 390 -35.23 -19.74 -2.86
C LEU A 390 -34.09 -20.50 -3.55
N SER A 391 -34.17 -21.82 -3.65
CA SER A 391 -33.16 -22.66 -4.29
C SER A 391 -32.97 -22.32 -5.77
N ASN A 392 -34.03 -22.05 -6.49
CA ASN A 392 -33.98 -21.63 -7.89
C ASN A 392 -33.31 -20.26 -8.06
N ALA A 393 -33.63 -19.30 -7.21
CA ALA A 393 -33.02 -17.98 -7.25
C ALA A 393 -31.50 -18.04 -6.98
N ILE A 394 -31.08 -18.87 -6.04
CA ILE A 394 -29.65 -19.08 -5.73
C ILE A 394 -28.94 -19.79 -6.89
N LYS A 395 -29.55 -20.85 -7.45
CA LYS A 395 -29.01 -21.56 -8.62
C LYS A 395 -28.80 -20.59 -9.80
N LEU A 396 -29.79 -19.76 -10.11
CA LEU A 396 -29.74 -18.77 -11.21
C LEU A 396 -28.63 -17.72 -10.99
N SER A 397 -28.45 -17.24 -9.74
CA SER A 397 -27.42 -16.29 -9.40
C SER A 397 -26.00 -16.88 -9.56
N ARG A 398 -25.80 -18.15 -9.23
CA ARG A 398 -24.49 -18.82 -9.29
C ARG A 398 -24.13 -19.36 -10.70
N VAL A 399 -25.08 -19.43 -11.63
CA VAL A 399 -24.82 -19.85 -13.02
C VAL A 399 -24.21 -18.71 -13.87
N GLY A 400 -24.00 -17.51 -13.29
CA GLY A 400 -23.36 -16.40 -14.01
C GLY A 400 -24.29 -15.62 -14.96
N LEU A 401 -25.60 -15.81 -14.86
CA LEU A 401 -26.59 -15.06 -15.65
C LEU A 401 -26.91 -13.67 -15.05
N ARG A 402 -26.19 -13.26 -14.01
CA ARG A 402 -26.34 -11.96 -13.34
C ARG A 402 -25.00 -11.25 -13.24
N ASP A 403 -25.03 -9.91 -13.17
CA ASP A 403 -23.86 -9.09 -12.90
C ASP A 403 -23.20 -9.52 -11.59
N GLU A 404 -21.90 -9.77 -11.60
CA GLU A 404 -21.10 -10.24 -10.44
C GLU A 404 -21.14 -9.29 -9.25
N ASN A 405 -21.40 -8.00 -9.49
CA ASN A 405 -21.49 -6.96 -8.46
C ASN A 405 -22.88 -6.84 -7.80
N LYS A 406 -23.84 -7.68 -8.14
CA LYS A 406 -25.19 -7.64 -7.55
C LYS A 406 -25.37 -8.74 -6.51
N THR A 407 -26.08 -8.40 -5.42
CA THR A 407 -26.47 -9.36 -4.37
C THR A 407 -27.23 -10.55 -4.97
N ILE A 408 -27.05 -11.75 -4.40
CA ILE A 408 -27.72 -12.98 -4.82
C ILE A 408 -29.24 -12.79 -4.89
N GLY A 409 -29.80 -12.03 -3.96
CA GLY A 409 -31.21 -11.66 -3.93
C GLY A 409 -31.60 -11.03 -2.60
N SER A 410 -32.73 -10.34 -2.60
CA SER A 410 -33.42 -9.87 -1.39
C SER A 410 -34.72 -10.64 -1.27
N PHE A 411 -34.88 -11.38 -0.18
CA PHE A 411 -36.04 -12.25 0.05
C PHE A 411 -36.83 -11.75 1.26
N LEU A 412 -38.14 -11.63 1.10
CA LEU A 412 -39.04 -11.29 2.20
C LEU A 412 -39.87 -12.53 2.57
N PHE A 413 -39.64 -13.08 3.75
CA PHE A 413 -40.42 -14.19 4.29
C PHE A 413 -41.55 -13.63 5.15
N THR A 414 -42.80 -13.79 4.70
CA THR A 414 -44.01 -13.38 5.41
C THR A 414 -44.78 -14.60 5.93
N GLY A 415 -45.36 -14.50 7.13
CA GLY A 415 -46.14 -15.57 7.72
C GLY A 415 -46.20 -15.48 9.25
N PRO A 416 -47.03 -16.31 9.92
CA PRO A 416 -47.15 -16.38 11.37
C PRO A 416 -45.83 -16.74 12.06
N THR A 417 -45.77 -16.54 13.37
CA THR A 417 -44.63 -16.96 14.21
C THR A 417 -44.54 -18.49 14.22
N GLY A 418 -43.31 -19.03 14.21
CA GLY A 418 -43.09 -20.47 14.36
C GLY A 418 -43.09 -21.29 13.04
N VAL A 419 -43.38 -20.68 11.88
CA VAL A 419 -43.47 -21.40 10.60
C VAL A 419 -42.10 -21.64 9.91
N GLY A 420 -40.98 -21.36 10.59
CA GLY A 420 -39.63 -21.67 10.08
C GLY A 420 -38.93 -20.54 9.29
N LYS A 421 -39.43 -19.29 9.31
CA LYS A 421 -38.80 -18.18 8.54
C LYS A 421 -37.33 -17.95 8.87
N THR A 422 -36.96 -17.92 10.13
CA THR A 422 -35.58 -17.74 10.60
C THR A 422 -34.75 -18.99 10.35
N GLU A 423 -35.37 -20.17 10.46
CA GLU A 423 -34.68 -21.44 10.27
C GLU A 423 -34.25 -21.64 8.81
N ILE A 424 -35.07 -21.20 7.84
CA ILE A 424 -34.66 -21.19 6.42
C ILE A 424 -33.37 -20.42 6.19
N SER A 425 -33.27 -19.22 6.77
CA SER A 425 -32.08 -18.37 6.62
C SER A 425 -30.85 -18.99 7.29
N LYS A 426 -31.02 -19.61 8.47
CA LYS A 426 -29.94 -20.27 9.20
C LYS A 426 -29.44 -21.51 8.44
N GLN A 427 -30.35 -22.38 8.03
CA GLN A 427 -29.98 -23.59 7.26
C GLN A 427 -29.39 -23.26 5.90
N LEU A 428 -29.82 -22.17 5.26
CA LEU A 428 -29.23 -21.69 4.03
C LEU A 428 -27.77 -21.23 4.25
N SER A 429 -27.51 -20.49 5.31
CA SER A 429 -26.16 -20.07 5.73
C SER A 429 -25.26 -21.29 5.93
N ASP A 430 -25.71 -22.29 6.66
CA ASP A 430 -24.97 -23.52 6.94
C ASP A 430 -24.66 -24.31 5.64
N ILE A 431 -25.63 -24.42 4.71
CA ILE A 431 -25.46 -25.14 3.44
C ILE A 431 -24.52 -24.39 2.48
N LEU A 432 -24.59 -23.06 2.48
CA LEU A 432 -23.72 -22.22 1.64
C LEU A 432 -22.34 -21.98 2.27
N GLY A 433 -22.14 -22.33 3.55
CA GLY A 433 -20.91 -22.11 4.28
C GLY A 433 -20.58 -20.63 4.46
N ILE A 434 -21.60 -19.78 4.63
CA ILE A 434 -21.47 -18.32 4.78
C ILE A 434 -21.97 -17.93 6.16
N ASP A 435 -21.31 -16.99 6.85
CA ASP A 435 -21.74 -16.51 8.16
C ASP A 435 -23.06 -15.73 8.07
N LEU A 436 -24.01 -16.06 8.96
CA LEU A 436 -25.28 -15.36 9.08
C LEU A 436 -25.16 -14.18 10.03
N VAL A 437 -25.26 -12.96 9.52
CA VAL A 437 -25.39 -11.76 10.34
C VAL A 437 -26.86 -11.48 10.60
N ARG A 438 -27.29 -11.59 11.88
CA ARG A 438 -28.67 -11.40 12.29
C ARG A 438 -28.86 -10.05 12.99
N PHE A 439 -29.81 -9.25 12.51
CA PHE A 439 -30.29 -8.04 13.17
C PHE A 439 -31.72 -8.26 13.71
N ASP A 440 -31.86 -8.24 15.01
CA ASP A 440 -33.15 -8.43 15.66
C ASP A 440 -33.70 -7.07 16.15
N THR A 441 -34.71 -6.55 15.46
CA THR A 441 -35.26 -5.22 15.74
C THR A 441 -36.12 -5.19 17.00
N VAL A 442 -36.59 -6.34 17.49
CA VAL A 442 -37.45 -6.45 18.71
C VAL A 442 -36.64 -6.15 19.98
N SER A 443 -35.32 -6.48 19.97
CA SER A 443 -34.48 -6.23 21.16
C SER A 443 -34.12 -4.75 21.36
N TYR A 444 -34.27 -3.88 20.34
CA TYR A 444 -33.96 -2.46 20.45
C TYR A 444 -35.09 -1.60 21.01
N THR A 445 -36.35 -2.12 21.09
CA THR A 445 -37.49 -1.37 21.63
C THR A 445 -37.51 -1.33 23.16
N HIS A 446 -36.73 -2.18 23.84
CA HIS A 446 -36.65 -2.20 25.32
C HIS A 446 -35.47 -1.42 25.90
N LEU A 447 -34.61 -0.81 25.08
CA LEU A 447 -33.49 0.03 25.55
C LEU A 447 -33.80 1.54 25.54
N ARG A 448 -35.06 1.92 25.32
CA ARG A 448 -35.56 3.31 25.38
C ARG A 448 -36.76 3.45 26.32
N ALA A 449 -36.65 2.95 27.55
CA ALA A 449 -37.52 3.30 28.65
C ALA A 449 -36.67 3.66 29.88
#